data_4cabd0fafe0e3497c36cf9c89f48f338
#
_entry.id   4cabd0fafe0e3497c36cf9c89f48f338
#
_cell.length_a   1.000
_cell.length_b   1.000
_cell.length_c   1.000
_cell.angle_alpha   90.00
_cell.angle_beta   90.00
_cell.angle_gamma   90.00
#
_symmetry.space_group_name_H-M   'P 1'
#
loop_
_entity.id
_entity.type
_entity.pdbx_description
1 polymer ?
#
loop_
_entity_poly.entity_id
_entity_poly.type
_entity_poly.pdbx_seq_one_letter_code
_entity_poly.pdbx_strand_id
1 'polypeptide(L)'
;MQGDLHVRFGGRLWETYHRKVVRRPSPSLHVKYADEPTKLNIEMKDFLHDGEAVNRPNNSQEVYLKELGSESPLLVRLIMKSIHKDDKRLVKHIGCKRFGIQYLLKGIYTHNGLLYFHTELKNSSNVPFTVDFVSFKVVDRKVAKRTAIQEQVIVPLRAYNYVTEVGGKSRERTVFTLPKFTLPDDKQLVVEINEQNGGRHQQFTVTNAELVRARVINELKVK
;
A
#
# COMPACT_ATOMS: atom_id res chain seq x y z
N MET A 1 41.31 17.14 -18.62
CA MET A 1 39.99 16.87 -19.19
C MET A 1 39.08 16.43 -18.05
N GLN A 2 38.21 17.28 -17.58
CA GLN A 2 37.21 16.91 -16.57
C GLN A 2 36.04 16.26 -17.29
N GLY A 3 35.89 14.96 -17.13
CA GLY A 3 34.76 14.21 -17.67
C GLY A 3 33.63 14.18 -16.66
N ASP A 4 32.46 14.67 -17.01
CA ASP A 4 31.26 14.53 -16.22
C ASP A 4 30.79 13.08 -16.29
N LEU A 5 30.81 12.40 -15.15
CA LEU A 5 30.32 11.02 -15.04
C LEU A 5 28.83 11.05 -14.70
N HIS A 6 28.01 10.71 -15.68
CA HIS A 6 26.58 10.47 -15.43
C HIS A 6 26.34 9.09 -14.87
N VAL A 7 26.05 8.98 -13.59
CA VAL A 7 25.61 7.72 -12.99
C VAL A 7 24.11 7.55 -13.20
N ARG A 8 23.73 6.59 -14.06
CA ARG A 8 22.34 6.19 -14.25
C ARG A 8 22.01 5.10 -13.23
N PHE A 9 21.19 5.40 -12.24
CA PHE A 9 20.55 4.35 -11.45
C PHE A 9 19.41 3.74 -12.26
N GLY A 10 19.47 2.40 -12.42
CA GLY A 10 18.64 1.59 -13.29
C GLY A 10 17.13 1.83 -13.16
N GLY A 11 16.65 2.74 -13.94
CA GLY A 11 15.27 2.94 -14.28
C GLY A 11 15.24 3.48 -15.70
N ARG A 12 14.59 2.77 -16.61
CA ARG A 12 14.41 3.22 -18.00
C ARG A 12 13.92 4.65 -17.99
N LEU A 13 14.69 5.56 -18.62
CA LEU A 13 14.20 6.85 -19.06
C LEU A 13 12.98 6.60 -19.95
N TRP A 14 11.80 7.01 -19.51
CA TRP A 14 10.64 7.13 -20.36
C TRP A 14 10.83 8.35 -21.25
N GLU A 15 11.28 8.12 -22.45
CA GLU A 15 11.10 9.10 -23.52
C GLU A 15 9.62 9.08 -23.91
N THR A 16 8.87 10.02 -23.37
CA THR A 16 7.52 10.28 -23.85
C THR A 16 7.62 11.21 -25.05
N TYR A 17 7.31 10.68 -26.23
CA TYR A 17 7.08 11.44 -27.43
C TYR A 17 5.86 12.37 -27.28
N HIS A 18 6.14 13.65 -27.38
CA HIS A 18 5.31 14.80 -27.73
C HIS A 18 3.82 14.86 -27.33
N ARG A 19 3.55 15.64 -26.28
CA ARG A 19 2.63 16.79 -26.30
C ARG A 19 3.03 17.73 -25.16
N LYS A 20 3.01 19.07 -25.43
CA LYS A 20 3.46 20.15 -24.54
C LYS A 20 3.04 19.91 -23.08
N VAL A 21 3.90 19.29 -22.33
CA VAL A 21 3.84 19.25 -20.87
C VAL A 21 4.91 20.22 -20.40
N VAL A 22 4.53 21.20 -19.62
CA VAL A 22 5.46 22.08 -18.91
C VAL A 22 6.40 21.16 -18.13
N ARG A 23 7.63 21.02 -18.60
CA ARG A 23 8.68 20.24 -17.94
C ARG A 23 8.95 20.92 -16.59
N ARG A 24 8.51 20.30 -15.50
CA ARG A 24 9.15 20.57 -14.23
C ARG A 24 10.58 20.05 -14.35
N PRO A 25 11.62 20.85 -14.03
CA PRO A 25 12.98 20.36 -14.05
C PRO A 25 13.05 19.19 -13.05
N SER A 26 13.32 17.98 -13.55
CA SER A 26 13.67 16.87 -12.68
C SER A 26 14.99 17.25 -11.98
N PRO A 27 15.11 17.08 -10.67
CA PRO A 27 16.37 17.33 -9.97
C PRO A 27 17.44 16.40 -10.57
N SER A 28 18.38 17.00 -11.29
CA SER A 28 19.54 16.29 -11.81
C SER A 28 20.60 16.23 -10.74
N LEU A 29 20.99 15.03 -10.35
CA LEU A 29 22.11 14.84 -9.45
C LEU A 29 23.42 14.99 -10.23
N HIS A 30 24.17 16.04 -9.95
CA HIS A 30 25.52 16.21 -10.50
C HIS A 30 26.56 15.57 -9.56
N VAL A 31 27.15 14.46 -10.02
CA VAL A 31 28.21 13.79 -9.27
C VAL A 31 29.57 14.22 -9.85
N LYS A 32 30.43 14.80 -9.02
CA LYS A 32 31.81 15.12 -9.36
C LYS A 32 32.74 14.12 -8.69
N TYR A 33 33.79 13.70 -9.40
CA TYR A 33 34.85 12.89 -8.82
C TYR A 33 35.60 13.71 -7.76
N ALA A 34 35.84 13.12 -6.59
CA ALA A 34 36.67 13.65 -5.53
C ALA A 34 37.49 12.52 -4.94
N ASP A 35 38.80 12.78 -4.72
CA ASP A 35 39.70 11.79 -4.12
C ASP A 35 39.32 11.45 -2.68
N GLU A 36 38.75 12.45 -1.95
CA GLU A 36 38.18 12.24 -0.62
C GLU A 36 36.73 12.74 -0.61
N PRO A 37 35.74 11.86 -0.87
CA PRO A 37 34.34 12.25 -0.83
C PRO A 37 33.88 12.52 0.61
N THR A 38 33.21 13.62 0.82
CA THR A 38 32.66 14.01 2.13
C THR A 38 31.53 13.10 2.61
N LYS A 39 30.88 12.37 1.68
CA LYS A 39 29.86 11.36 1.98
C LYS A 39 30.09 10.14 1.11
N LEU A 40 30.33 8.98 1.75
CA LEU A 40 30.47 7.68 1.08
C LEU A 40 29.12 7.02 0.79
N ASN A 41 28.12 7.28 1.60
CA ASN A 41 26.77 6.75 1.44
C ASN A 41 25.77 7.90 1.33
N ILE A 42 24.95 7.87 0.27
CA ILE A 42 23.88 8.85 0.04
C ILE A 42 22.55 8.10 0.20
N GLU A 43 21.79 8.46 1.22
CA GLU A 43 20.45 7.91 1.43
C GLU A 43 19.40 8.81 0.76
N MET A 44 18.29 8.21 0.28
CA MET A 44 17.20 8.96 -0.36
C MET A 44 16.65 10.11 0.51
N LYS A 45 16.70 9.96 1.82
CA LYS A 45 16.27 11.00 2.78
C LYS A 45 17.12 12.26 2.71
N ASP A 46 18.39 12.18 2.25
CA ASP A 46 19.31 13.32 2.13
C ASP A 46 18.91 14.27 0.99
N PHE A 47 17.99 13.86 0.12
CA PHE A 47 17.46 14.67 -0.98
C PHE A 47 16.08 15.28 -0.68
N LEU A 48 15.49 14.96 0.47
CA LEU A 48 14.27 15.61 0.91
C LEU A 48 14.63 17.01 1.41
N HIS A 49 14.18 18.04 0.69
CA HIS A 49 14.29 19.41 1.17
C HIS A 49 13.53 19.56 2.48
N ASP A 50 14.15 20.20 3.48
CA ASP A 50 13.60 20.42 4.83
C ASP A 50 12.21 21.09 4.87
N GLY A 51 11.68 21.57 3.74
CA GLY A 51 10.34 22.15 3.61
C GLY A 51 9.24 21.14 3.26
N GLU A 52 9.56 19.90 2.86
CA GLU A 52 8.59 18.85 2.48
C GLU A 52 8.44 17.74 3.51
N ALA A 53 9.23 17.71 4.53
CA ALA A 53 9.01 16.87 5.70
C ALA A 53 7.76 17.39 6.42
N VAL A 54 6.59 16.96 5.93
CA VAL A 54 5.34 17.16 6.65
C VAL A 54 5.48 16.41 7.97
N ASN A 55 5.82 17.14 9.02
CA ASN A 55 5.85 16.67 10.39
C ASN A 55 4.42 16.28 10.78
N ARG A 56 3.99 15.08 10.37
CA ARG A 56 2.71 14.52 10.79
C ARG A 56 2.94 13.84 12.14
N PRO A 57 2.21 14.22 13.18
CA PRO A 57 2.38 13.65 14.53
C PRO A 57 2.00 12.17 14.64
N ASN A 58 1.48 11.56 13.57
CA ASN A 58 1.14 10.14 13.50
C ASN A 58 2.02 9.48 12.45
N ASN A 59 2.55 8.29 12.76
CA ASN A 59 3.31 7.40 11.85
C ASN A 59 2.51 6.90 10.63
N SER A 60 1.44 7.59 10.25
CA SER A 60 0.58 7.22 9.15
C SER A 60 1.02 7.91 7.87
N GLN A 61 1.36 7.11 6.87
CA GLN A 61 1.81 7.59 5.57
C GLN A 61 0.76 7.29 4.49
N GLU A 62 0.67 8.18 3.51
CA GLU A 62 -0.04 7.93 2.27
C GLU A 62 0.98 7.40 1.25
N VAL A 63 0.85 6.14 0.86
CA VAL A 63 1.81 5.47 -0.02
C VAL A 63 1.27 5.40 -1.43
N TYR A 64 2.04 5.89 -2.40
CA TYR A 64 1.77 5.86 -3.83
C TYR A 64 2.62 4.76 -4.47
N LEU A 65 1.98 3.67 -4.89
CA LEU A 65 2.68 2.48 -5.37
C LEU A 65 2.65 2.32 -6.88
N LYS A 66 1.57 2.78 -7.55
CA LYS A 66 1.39 2.70 -9.01
C LYS A 66 0.49 3.82 -9.51
N GLU A 67 0.48 4.02 -10.84
CA GLU A 67 -0.47 4.91 -11.49
C GLU A 67 -1.91 4.40 -11.39
N LEU A 68 -2.85 5.34 -11.24
CA LEU A 68 -4.29 5.06 -11.07
C LEU A 68 -5.04 4.88 -12.40
N GLY A 69 -4.33 4.81 -13.53
CA GLY A 69 -4.93 4.81 -14.85
C GLY A 69 -5.60 6.16 -15.15
N SER A 70 -6.89 6.14 -15.53
CA SER A 70 -7.67 7.34 -15.86
C SER A 70 -8.26 8.06 -14.66
N GLU A 71 -8.17 7.48 -13.45
CA GLU A 71 -8.81 8.05 -12.27
C GLU A 71 -8.01 9.21 -11.68
N SER A 72 -8.73 10.25 -11.23
CA SER A 72 -8.11 11.38 -10.54
C SER A 72 -7.53 10.96 -9.20
N PRO A 73 -6.23 11.17 -8.94
CA PRO A 73 -5.61 10.86 -7.65
C PRO A 73 -6.30 11.55 -6.47
N LEU A 74 -6.80 12.77 -6.68
CA LEU A 74 -7.53 13.52 -5.66
C LEU A 74 -8.86 12.84 -5.30
N LEU A 75 -9.61 12.37 -6.30
CA LEU A 75 -10.88 11.67 -6.07
C LEU A 75 -10.65 10.36 -5.30
N VAL A 76 -9.68 9.56 -5.71
CA VAL A 76 -9.31 8.31 -5.01
C VAL A 76 -8.93 8.59 -3.55
N ARG A 77 -8.15 9.63 -3.30
CA ARG A 77 -7.78 10.08 -1.95
C ARG A 77 -9.00 10.48 -1.12
N LEU A 78 -9.94 11.25 -1.70
CA LEU A 78 -11.17 11.67 -1.02
C LEU A 78 -12.05 10.46 -0.66
N ILE A 79 -12.16 9.48 -1.57
CA ILE A 79 -12.87 8.23 -1.33
C ILE A 79 -12.24 7.47 -0.16
N MET A 80 -10.93 7.23 -0.19
CA MET A 80 -10.23 6.52 0.88
C MET A 80 -10.38 7.23 2.23
N LYS A 81 -10.24 8.56 2.25
CA LYS A 81 -10.44 9.39 3.45
C LYS A 81 -11.87 9.27 3.99
N SER A 82 -12.88 9.28 3.10
CA SER A 82 -14.28 9.13 3.48
C SER A 82 -14.55 7.76 4.10
N ILE A 83 -14.06 6.67 3.47
CA ILE A 83 -14.17 5.31 4.01
C ILE A 83 -13.52 5.21 5.38
N HIS A 84 -12.30 5.75 5.52
CA HIS A 84 -11.55 5.74 6.78
C HIS A 84 -12.28 6.51 7.88
N LYS A 85 -12.86 7.68 7.55
CA LYS A 85 -13.60 8.53 8.50
C LYS A 85 -14.94 7.91 8.92
N ASP A 86 -15.69 7.33 7.97
CA ASP A 86 -17.01 6.72 8.23
C ASP A 86 -16.90 5.48 9.14
N ASP A 87 -15.77 4.82 9.14
CA ASP A 87 -15.38 3.72 10.02
C ASP A 87 -16.41 2.59 10.14
N LYS A 88 -17.28 2.43 9.14
CA LYS A 88 -18.32 1.40 9.16
C LYS A 88 -17.71 0.01 9.01
N ARG A 89 -18.23 -0.93 9.80
CA ARG A 89 -17.90 -2.34 9.68
C ARG A 89 -18.99 -3.06 8.89
N LEU A 90 -18.78 -3.20 7.57
CA LEU A 90 -19.68 -3.90 6.66
C LEU A 90 -19.49 -5.41 6.72
N VAL A 91 -18.23 -5.85 6.86
CA VAL A 91 -17.84 -7.25 6.93
C VAL A 91 -17.53 -7.60 8.39
N LYS A 92 -18.22 -8.61 8.94
CA LYS A 92 -18.10 -8.97 10.36
C LYS A 92 -17.32 -10.26 10.62
N HIS A 93 -17.18 -11.12 9.61
CA HIS A 93 -16.70 -12.50 9.75
C HIS A 93 -15.29 -12.73 9.17
N ILE A 94 -14.67 -11.73 8.54
CA ILE A 94 -13.34 -11.86 7.93
C ILE A 94 -12.30 -11.21 8.80
N GLY A 95 -11.32 -12.00 9.23
CA GLY A 95 -10.19 -11.55 10.02
C GLY A 95 -9.47 -12.68 10.71
N CYS A 96 -8.36 -12.37 11.33
CA CYS A 96 -7.54 -13.27 12.11
C CYS A 96 -7.20 -12.65 13.46
N LYS A 97 -7.07 -13.47 14.50
CA LYS A 97 -6.62 -13.04 15.82
C LYS A 97 -5.66 -14.07 16.37
N ARG A 98 -4.38 -13.72 16.48
CA ARG A 98 -3.31 -14.55 17.06
C ARG A 98 -2.30 -13.67 17.79
N PHE A 99 -1.66 -14.19 18.83
CA PHE A 99 -0.55 -13.54 19.56
C PHE A 99 -0.89 -12.12 20.08
N GLY A 100 -2.14 -11.89 20.45
CA GLY A 100 -2.60 -10.56 20.87
C GLY A 100 -2.82 -9.55 19.75
N ILE A 101 -2.57 -9.95 18.51
CA ILE A 101 -2.81 -9.14 17.31
C ILE A 101 -4.10 -9.62 16.65
N GLN A 102 -4.91 -8.67 16.22
CA GLN A 102 -6.12 -8.93 15.42
C GLN A 102 -6.07 -8.11 14.14
N TYR A 103 -6.17 -8.77 12.99
CA TYR A 103 -6.24 -8.14 11.68
C TYR A 103 -7.60 -8.42 11.05
N LEU A 104 -8.36 -7.40 10.75
CA LEU A 104 -9.76 -7.49 10.32
C LEU A 104 -9.96 -6.80 8.97
N LEU A 105 -10.84 -7.38 8.15
CA LEU A 105 -11.45 -6.69 7.03
C LEU A 105 -12.75 -6.02 7.51
N LYS A 106 -12.80 -4.70 7.49
CA LYS A 106 -14.00 -3.93 7.88
C LYS A 106 -15.00 -3.78 6.75
N GLY A 107 -14.52 -3.67 5.50
CA GLY A 107 -15.37 -3.55 4.33
C GLY A 107 -14.59 -3.56 3.03
N ILE A 108 -15.31 -3.89 1.97
CA ILE A 108 -14.86 -3.77 0.58
C ILE A 108 -15.81 -2.80 -0.10
N TYR A 109 -15.24 -1.86 -0.85
CA TYR A 109 -15.98 -0.86 -1.61
C TYR A 109 -15.48 -0.85 -3.05
N THR A 110 -16.32 -0.40 -3.98
CA THR A 110 -15.95 -0.29 -5.39
C THR A 110 -16.40 1.04 -5.99
N HIS A 111 -15.56 1.61 -6.84
CA HIS A 111 -15.84 2.82 -7.63
C HIS A 111 -14.96 2.82 -8.87
N ASN A 112 -15.56 3.04 -10.05
CA ASN A 112 -14.88 3.20 -11.34
C ASN A 112 -13.73 2.20 -11.59
N GLY A 113 -14.01 0.91 -11.43
CA GLY A 113 -12.99 -0.12 -11.70
C GLY A 113 -11.88 -0.22 -10.65
N LEU A 114 -12.04 0.41 -9.49
CA LEU A 114 -11.17 0.28 -8.35
C LEU A 114 -11.88 -0.42 -7.19
N LEU A 115 -11.11 -1.18 -6.42
CA LEU A 115 -11.56 -1.82 -5.19
C LEU A 115 -10.85 -1.17 -4.00
N TYR A 116 -11.61 -0.88 -2.94
CA TYR A 116 -11.09 -0.30 -1.71
C TYR A 116 -11.30 -1.26 -0.55
N PHE A 117 -10.21 -1.68 0.06
CA PHE A 117 -10.20 -2.59 1.21
C PHE A 117 -9.95 -1.79 2.48
N HIS A 118 -10.96 -1.70 3.34
CA HIS A 118 -10.84 -1.08 4.65
C HIS A 118 -10.44 -2.13 5.66
N THR A 119 -9.24 -2.04 6.21
CA THR A 119 -8.69 -2.98 7.19
C THR A 119 -8.46 -2.31 8.54
N GLU A 120 -8.45 -3.11 9.60
CA GLU A 120 -8.10 -2.67 10.96
C GLU A 120 -7.10 -3.64 11.56
N LEU A 121 -6.00 -3.11 12.07
CA LEU A 121 -5.01 -3.82 12.86
C LEU A 121 -5.12 -3.38 14.32
N LYS A 122 -5.46 -4.31 15.21
CA LYS A 122 -5.56 -4.08 16.65
C LYS A 122 -4.49 -4.87 17.38
N ASN A 123 -3.68 -4.18 18.15
CA ASN A 123 -2.69 -4.77 19.02
C ASN A 123 -3.22 -4.75 20.47
N SER A 124 -3.53 -5.91 21.01
CA SER A 124 -3.96 -6.09 22.41
C SER A 124 -2.80 -6.42 23.35
N SER A 125 -1.60 -6.63 22.83
CA SER A 125 -0.39 -6.86 23.62
C SER A 125 0.23 -5.54 24.11
N ASN A 126 1.22 -5.62 24.99
CA ASN A 126 1.99 -4.45 25.42
C ASN A 126 3.17 -4.14 24.48
N VAL A 127 3.57 -5.10 23.63
CA VAL A 127 4.69 -4.97 22.71
C VAL A 127 4.20 -4.34 21.40
N PRO A 128 4.81 -3.28 20.89
CA PRO A 128 4.47 -2.70 19.59
C PRO A 128 4.53 -3.75 18.47
N PHE A 129 3.73 -3.58 17.44
CA PHE A 129 3.74 -4.38 16.23
C PHE A 129 4.27 -3.52 15.09
N THR A 130 5.50 -3.79 14.67
CA THR A 130 6.12 -3.10 13.54
C THR A 130 5.78 -3.83 12.26
N VAL A 131 5.12 -3.15 11.33
CA VAL A 131 4.70 -3.72 10.06
C VAL A 131 5.90 -3.76 9.11
N ASP A 132 6.23 -4.94 8.62
CA ASP A 132 7.20 -5.12 7.54
C ASP A 132 6.53 -4.85 6.19
N PHE A 133 5.55 -5.65 5.83
CA PHE A 133 4.76 -5.45 4.61
C PHE A 133 3.34 -6.01 4.72
N VAL A 134 2.48 -5.51 3.85
CA VAL A 134 1.13 -6.05 3.62
C VAL A 134 1.07 -6.58 2.19
N SER A 135 0.63 -7.82 2.01
CA SER A 135 0.50 -8.45 0.71
C SER A 135 -0.91 -8.90 0.40
N PHE A 136 -1.25 -8.85 -0.89
CA PHE A 136 -2.51 -9.32 -1.46
C PHE A 136 -2.17 -10.38 -2.51
N LYS A 137 -2.57 -11.63 -2.27
CA LYS A 137 -2.21 -12.75 -3.14
C LYS A 137 -3.45 -13.53 -3.54
N VAL A 138 -3.62 -13.79 -4.82
CA VAL A 138 -4.61 -14.73 -5.31
C VAL A 138 -3.98 -16.12 -5.32
N VAL A 139 -4.59 -17.05 -4.61
CA VAL A 139 -4.11 -18.41 -4.46
C VAL A 139 -5.26 -19.41 -4.70
N ASP A 140 -4.92 -20.64 -5.01
CA ASP A 140 -5.88 -21.73 -5.13
C ASP A 140 -6.49 -22.09 -3.77
N ARG A 141 -7.80 -22.30 -3.71
CA ARG A 141 -8.51 -22.72 -2.48
C ARG A 141 -8.17 -24.14 -2.04
N LYS A 142 -7.90 -25.01 -3.01
CA LYS A 142 -7.52 -26.41 -2.77
C LYS A 142 -6.18 -26.66 -3.44
N VAL A 143 -5.18 -26.98 -2.64
CA VAL A 143 -3.88 -27.41 -3.13
C VAL A 143 -3.84 -28.92 -3.11
N ALA A 144 -3.76 -29.57 -4.28
CA ALA A 144 -3.47 -31.00 -4.36
C ALA A 144 -2.07 -31.26 -3.80
N LYS A 145 -1.87 -32.35 -3.06
CA LYS A 145 -0.66 -32.68 -2.28
C LYS A 145 0.68 -32.65 -3.06
N ARG A 146 0.67 -32.49 -4.39
CA ARG A 146 1.87 -32.54 -5.25
C ARG A 146 1.88 -31.45 -6.34
N THR A 147 1.09 -30.40 -6.22
CA THR A 147 1.03 -29.33 -7.24
C THR A 147 1.74 -28.09 -6.74
N ALA A 148 2.51 -27.44 -7.62
CA ALA A 148 3.07 -26.12 -7.32
C ALA A 148 1.93 -25.12 -7.08
N ILE A 149 2.02 -24.38 -5.98
CA ILE A 149 1.06 -23.31 -5.66
C ILE A 149 1.33 -22.16 -6.62
N GLN A 150 0.35 -21.80 -7.42
CA GLN A 150 0.41 -20.58 -8.22
C GLN A 150 -0.11 -19.42 -7.39
N GLU A 151 0.78 -18.49 -7.05
CA GLU A 151 0.44 -17.25 -6.37
C GLU A 151 0.51 -16.09 -7.36
N GLN A 152 -0.57 -15.33 -7.46
CA GLN A 152 -0.58 -14.06 -8.19
C GLN A 152 -0.65 -12.91 -7.21
N VAL A 153 0.42 -12.13 -7.12
CA VAL A 153 0.46 -10.94 -6.25
C VAL A 153 -0.30 -9.79 -6.92
N ILE A 154 -1.25 -9.21 -6.19
CA ILE A 154 -1.93 -7.97 -6.56
C ILE A 154 -1.28 -6.83 -5.78
N VAL A 155 -0.62 -5.93 -6.49
CA VAL A 155 0.04 -4.77 -5.88
C VAL A 155 -1.00 -3.66 -5.66
N PRO A 156 -1.21 -3.17 -4.44
CA PRO A 156 -2.06 -2.02 -4.19
C PRO A 156 -1.58 -0.80 -4.98
N LEU A 157 -2.52 0.01 -5.46
CA LEU A 157 -2.20 1.25 -6.18
C LEU A 157 -1.91 2.38 -5.19
N ARG A 158 -2.68 2.44 -4.10
CA ARG A 158 -2.59 3.45 -3.04
C ARG A 158 -2.89 2.82 -1.69
N ALA A 159 -2.34 3.41 -0.64
CA ALA A 159 -2.72 3.14 0.73
C ALA A 159 -2.92 4.47 1.47
N TYR A 160 -4.06 4.62 2.13
CA TYR A 160 -4.37 5.76 2.98
C TYR A 160 -4.25 5.36 4.45
N ASN A 161 -3.59 6.19 5.24
CA ASN A 161 -3.23 5.90 6.63
C ASN A 161 -2.43 4.59 6.75
N TYR A 162 -1.42 4.42 5.89
CA TYR A 162 -0.52 3.28 5.98
C TYR A 162 0.35 3.44 7.23
N VAL A 163 0.24 2.48 8.12
CA VAL A 163 0.89 2.51 9.43
C VAL A 163 2.05 1.53 9.42
N THR A 164 3.22 2.01 9.81
CA THR A 164 4.43 1.20 9.94
C THR A 164 4.58 0.57 11.31
N GLU A 165 3.89 1.13 12.33
CA GLU A 165 3.92 0.61 13.70
C GLU A 165 2.57 0.81 14.39
N VAL A 166 2.10 -0.22 15.10
CA VAL A 166 0.92 -0.16 15.98
C VAL A 166 1.37 -0.41 17.41
N GLY A 167 1.29 0.62 18.22
CA GLY A 167 1.68 0.58 19.63
C GLY A 167 0.93 -0.47 20.43
N GLY A 168 1.44 -0.79 21.62
CA GLY A 168 0.75 -1.68 22.56
C GLY A 168 -0.62 -1.10 22.95
N LYS A 169 -1.63 -1.98 23.08
CA LYS A 169 -3.03 -1.62 23.46
C LYS A 169 -3.69 -0.60 22.53
N SER A 170 -3.22 -0.50 21.28
CA SER A 170 -3.75 0.43 20.29
C SER A 170 -4.37 -0.27 19.09
N ARG A 171 -4.97 0.51 18.20
CA ARG A 171 -5.53 0.05 16.93
C ARG A 171 -5.34 1.11 15.86
N GLU A 172 -5.09 0.63 14.65
CA GLU A 172 -4.94 1.46 13.47
C GLU A 172 -5.75 0.91 12.30
N ARG A 173 -6.14 1.78 11.40
CA ARG A 173 -6.95 1.43 10.24
C ARG A 173 -6.29 1.93 8.97
N THR A 174 -6.31 1.10 7.95
CA THR A 174 -5.74 1.44 6.64
C THR A 174 -6.77 1.15 5.55
N VAL A 175 -6.83 2.01 4.55
CA VAL A 175 -7.60 1.78 3.34
C VAL A 175 -6.65 1.57 2.19
N PHE A 176 -6.70 0.38 1.56
CA PHE A 176 -5.92 0.04 0.38
C PHE A 176 -6.80 0.18 -0.86
N THR A 177 -6.24 0.72 -1.93
CA THR A 177 -6.86 0.76 -3.25
C THR A 177 -6.17 -0.25 -4.16
N LEU A 178 -6.95 -1.17 -4.73
CA LEU A 178 -6.49 -2.18 -5.67
C LEU A 178 -7.15 -1.97 -7.04
N PRO A 179 -6.50 -2.40 -8.14
CA PRO A 179 -7.17 -2.48 -9.42
C PRO A 179 -8.34 -3.49 -9.34
N LYS A 180 -9.34 -3.33 -10.18
CA LYS A 180 -10.42 -4.32 -10.29
C LYS A 180 -9.87 -5.68 -10.70
N PHE A 181 -10.27 -6.71 -9.98
CA PHE A 181 -10.04 -8.10 -10.34
C PHE A 181 -11.26 -8.95 -9.95
N THR A 182 -11.34 -10.13 -10.51
CA THR A 182 -12.35 -11.15 -10.18
C THR A 182 -11.64 -12.43 -9.78
N LEU A 183 -12.27 -13.22 -8.95
CA LEU A 183 -11.75 -14.51 -8.51
C LEU A 183 -12.61 -15.63 -9.12
N PRO A 184 -12.00 -16.61 -9.82
CA PRO A 184 -12.66 -17.87 -10.10
C PRO A 184 -13.06 -18.60 -8.80
N ASP A 185 -14.01 -19.54 -8.89
CA ASP A 185 -14.54 -20.22 -7.70
C ASP A 185 -13.51 -21.10 -6.97
N ASP A 186 -12.49 -21.55 -7.69
CA ASP A 186 -11.37 -22.33 -7.17
C ASP A 186 -10.27 -21.48 -6.54
N LYS A 187 -10.35 -20.15 -6.64
CA LYS A 187 -9.38 -19.21 -6.08
C LYS A 187 -9.93 -18.36 -4.94
N GLN A 188 -9.02 -17.83 -4.15
CA GLN A 188 -9.32 -16.90 -3.06
C GLN A 188 -8.21 -15.84 -2.97
N LEU A 189 -8.57 -14.66 -2.47
CA LEU A 189 -7.59 -13.64 -2.10
C LEU A 189 -7.12 -13.88 -0.67
N VAL A 190 -5.83 -13.98 -0.48
CA VAL A 190 -5.17 -13.98 0.83
C VAL A 190 -4.61 -12.59 1.08
N VAL A 191 -4.96 -12.00 2.20
CA VAL A 191 -4.42 -10.73 2.67
C VAL A 191 -3.57 -11.02 3.90
N GLU A 192 -2.28 -10.69 3.81
CA GLU A 192 -1.29 -10.96 4.85
C GLU A 192 -0.68 -9.66 5.34
N ILE A 193 -0.38 -9.62 6.64
CA ILE A 193 0.44 -8.59 7.26
C ILE A 193 1.55 -9.26 8.05
N ASN A 194 2.79 -8.86 7.80
CA ASN A 194 3.95 -9.43 8.41
C ASN A 194 4.59 -8.46 9.40
N GLU A 195 5.10 -9.01 10.49
CA GLU A 195 5.84 -8.26 11.49
C GLU A 195 7.33 -8.24 11.15
N GLN A 196 7.94 -7.08 11.22
CA GLN A 196 9.38 -6.91 11.02
C GLN A 196 10.15 -7.64 12.13
N ASN A 197 11.07 -8.52 11.74
CA ASN A 197 11.89 -9.32 12.65
C ASN A 197 11.09 -10.09 13.72
N GLY A 198 9.80 -10.34 13.48
CA GLY A 198 8.89 -10.99 14.41
C GLY A 198 8.12 -12.16 13.79
N GLY A 199 7.40 -12.90 14.64
CA GLY A 199 6.61 -14.07 14.25
C GLY A 199 5.10 -13.88 14.36
N ARG A 200 4.61 -12.66 14.64
CA ARG A 200 3.18 -12.40 14.86
C ARG A 200 2.42 -12.06 13.58
N HIS A 201 2.81 -12.65 12.44
CA HIS A 201 2.10 -12.43 11.17
C HIS A 201 0.63 -12.83 11.28
N GLN A 202 -0.21 -12.11 10.55
CA GLN A 202 -1.64 -12.35 10.47
C GLN A 202 -2.06 -12.49 9.01
N GLN A 203 -3.04 -13.36 8.75
CA GLN A 203 -3.63 -13.50 7.43
C GLN A 203 -5.12 -13.79 7.52
N PHE A 204 -5.87 -13.31 6.54
CA PHE A 204 -7.25 -13.69 6.32
C PHE A 204 -7.52 -13.91 4.83
N THR A 205 -8.60 -14.60 4.53
CA THR A 205 -8.99 -14.91 3.16
C THR A 205 -10.29 -14.20 2.78
N VAL A 206 -10.39 -13.81 1.51
CA VAL A 206 -11.57 -13.20 0.89
C VAL A 206 -11.94 -14.05 -0.32
N THR A 207 -13.20 -14.46 -0.40
CA THR A 207 -13.73 -15.25 -1.52
C THR A 207 -14.36 -14.34 -2.57
N ASN A 208 -14.70 -14.92 -3.73
CA ASN A 208 -15.42 -14.19 -4.77
C ASN A 208 -16.76 -13.64 -4.28
N ALA A 209 -17.45 -14.37 -3.42
CA ALA A 209 -18.75 -13.96 -2.88
C ALA A 209 -18.65 -12.64 -2.07
N GLU A 210 -17.56 -12.44 -1.31
CA GLU A 210 -17.32 -11.19 -0.59
C GLU A 210 -16.94 -10.04 -1.53
N LEU A 211 -16.14 -10.33 -2.58
CA LEU A 211 -15.76 -9.32 -3.57
C LEU A 211 -16.97 -8.79 -4.35
N VAL A 212 -17.86 -9.70 -4.80
CA VAL A 212 -19.06 -9.31 -5.56
C VAL A 212 -20.05 -8.50 -4.70
N ARG A 213 -20.01 -8.68 -3.38
CA ARG A 213 -20.81 -7.91 -2.40
C ARG A 213 -20.16 -6.58 -2.01
N ALA A 214 -19.07 -6.18 -2.67
CA ALA A 214 -18.44 -4.89 -2.43
C ALA A 214 -19.47 -3.76 -2.55
N ARG A 215 -19.44 -2.82 -1.61
CA ARG A 215 -20.36 -1.69 -1.61
C ARG A 215 -20.00 -0.69 -2.70
N VAL A 216 -20.94 -0.41 -3.60
CA VAL A 216 -20.75 0.62 -4.62
C VAL A 216 -20.78 2.01 -3.98
N ILE A 217 -19.80 2.85 -4.32
CA ILE A 217 -19.76 4.24 -3.90
C ILE A 217 -20.28 5.09 -5.06
N ASN A 218 -21.56 5.46 -5.01
CA ASN A 218 -22.22 6.27 -6.04
C ASN A 218 -22.16 7.78 -5.71
N GLU A 219 -22.09 8.11 -4.41
CA GLU A 219 -22.04 9.49 -3.94
C GLU A 219 -21.09 9.59 -2.74
N LEU A 220 -20.12 10.48 -2.84
CA LEU A 220 -19.32 10.91 -1.71
C LEU A 220 -20.17 11.89 -0.89
N LYS A 221 -20.71 11.46 0.23
CA LYS A 221 -21.17 12.38 1.26
C LYS A 221 -19.94 13.04 1.88
N VAL A 222 -19.44 14.07 1.22
CA VAL A 222 -18.40 14.93 1.78
C VAL A 222 -19.06 15.71 2.91
N LYS A 223 -18.81 15.29 4.16
CA LYS A 223 -19.13 16.05 5.36
C LYS A 223 -17.90 16.77 5.86
#